data_89f25ec15d7e30a2097f98e346977a50
#
_entry.id   89f25ec15d7e30a2097f98e346977a50
#
_cell.length_a   1.000
_cell.length_b   1.000
_cell.length_c   1.000
_cell.angle_alpha   90.00
_cell.angle_beta   90.00
_cell.angle_gamma   90.00
#
_symmetry.space_group_name_H-M   'P 1'
#
loop_
_entity.id
_entity.type
_entity.pdbx_description
1 polymer ?
#
loop_
_entity_poly.entity_id
_entity_poly.type
_entity_poly.pdbx_seq_one_letter_code
_entity_poly.pdbx_strand_id
1 'polypeptide(L)'
;MEKVSIVTVSLNAAAYIETAIKSVRAQTYPHVEHVMIDGGSTDGTLDIINTYRDGIGYFISEPDSGLYNAMNKGITAATGDILFFLNADDRFCDGRVVEEVASVFNHKPDLDIVYGNVIWNISGKMIQTKQPPTITREFLASRTVFHQTVFARKGVFEATGGFSEHYKVVSDYEWMLKVFLRDRRNYFYYDRDIAVVGTEGRSNVTNWEKERIDVMKKHFVFHEILKYRILPKKKKSVRRAMNRLYVAWMR
;
A
#
# COMPACT_ATOMS: atom_id res chain seq x y z
N MET A 1 4.16 8.48 22.85
CA MET A 1 4.09 8.68 21.38
C MET A 1 4.16 7.32 20.73
N GLU A 2 3.29 7.08 19.78
CA GLU A 2 3.19 5.77 19.10
C GLU A 2 4.37 5.57 18.14
N LYS A 3 4.90 4.36 18.09
CA LYS A 3 5.96 3.98 17.16
C LYS A 3 5.35 3.61 15.80
N VAL A 4 5.96 4.10 14.71
CA VAL A 4 5.50 3.82 13.34
C VAL A 4 6.54 2.93 12.66
N SER A 5 6.13 1.73 12.25
CA SER A 5 6.96 0.83 11.44
C SER A 5 6.66 1.04 9.96
N ILE A 6 7.66 1.43 9.20
CA ILE A 6 7.62 1.52 7.74
C ILE A 6 8.19 0.21 7.20
N VAL A 7 7.34 -0.60 6.59
CA VAL A 7 7.72 -1.88 5.98
C VAL A 7 8.02 -1.67 4.51
N THR A 8 9.26 -1.91 4.11
CA THR A 8 9.69 -1.90 2.70
C THR A 8 10.00 -3.32 2.26
N VAL A 9 9.35 -3.76 1.19
CA VAL A 9 9.60 -5.05 0.57
C VAL A 9 10.34 -4.86 -0.75
N SER A 10 11.35 -5.70 -1.03
CA SER A 10 12.18 -5.61 -2.22
C SER A 10 12.48 -6.96 -2.84
N LEU A 11 12.59 -6.97 -4.18
CA LEU A 11 13.15 -8.07 -4.95
C LEU A 11 13.73 -7.52 -6.26
N ASN A 12 15.08 -7.56 -6.40
CA ASN A 12 15.79 -7.00 -7.54
C ASN A 12 15.35 -5.56 -7.85
N ALA A 13 15.53 -4.67 -6.89
CA ALA A 13 15.08 -3.29 -6.90
C ALA A 13 16.24 -2.28 -6.87
N ALA A 14 17.44 -2.63 -7.33
CA ALA A 14 18.64 -1.79 -7.26
C ALA A 14 18.43 -0.39 -7.88
N ALA A 15 17.59 -0.28 -8.92
CA ALA A 15 17.29 0.98 -9.58
C ALA A 15 16.46 1.96 -8.72
N TYR A 16 15.77 1.48 -7.66
CA TYR A 16 14.72 2.27 -6.98
C TYR A 16 14.92 2.33 -5.46
N ILE A 17 15.42 1.25 -4.84
CA ILE A 17 15.41 1.03 -3.40
C ILE A 17 16.09 2.16 -2.61
N GLU A 18 17.12 2.78 -3.16
CA GLU A 18 17.83 3.88 -2.52
C GLU A 18 16.91 5.08 -2.26
N THR A 19 16.05 5.39 -3.22
CA THR A 19 15.08 6.50 -3.11
C THR A 19 14.06 6.23 -2.01
N ALA A 20 13.55 5.00 -1.92
CA ALA A 20 12.65 4.59 -0.84
C ALA A 20 13.32 4.74 0.53
N ILE A 21 14.53 4.18 0.71
CA ILE A 21 15.29 4.26 1.96
C ILE A 21 15.52 5.72 2.37
N LYS A 22 16.01 6.56 1.45
CA LYS A 22 16.26 7.99 1.72
C LYS A 22 14.99 8.72 2.15
N SER A 23 13.83 8.38 1.57
CA SER A 23 12.56 9.02 1.92
C SER A 23 12.08 8.66 3.33
N VAL A 24 12.37 7.44 3.80
CA VAL A 24 12.09 7.01 5.18
C VAL A 24 13.04 7.72 6.16
N ARG A 25 14.34 7.75 5.85
CA ARG A 25 15.34 8.43 6.69
C ARG A 25 15.12 9.95 6.81
N ALA A 26 14.49 10.56 5.83
CA ALA A 26 14.18 11.98 5.82
C ALA A 26 12.95 12.35 6.68
N GLN A 27 12.24 11.37 7.26
CA GLN A 27 11.07 11.66 8.09
C GLN A 27 11.48 12.32 9.40
N THR A 28 10.80 13.42 9.76
CA THR A 28 11.09 14.21 10.97
C THR A 28 10.55 13.58 12.25
N TYR A 29 9.65 12.59 12.14
CA TYR A 29 9.10 11.90 13.30
C TYR A 29 10.13 11.01 13.98
N PRO A 30 10.41 11.20 15.30
CA PRO A 30 11.54 10.53 15.95
C PRO A 30 11.31 9.04 16.25
N HIS A 31 10.05 8.57 16.23
CA HIS A 31 9.69 7.19 16.57
C HIS A 31 9.37 6.36 15.33
N VAL A 32 10.23 6.44 14.30
CA VAL A 32 10.14 5.62 13.08
C VAL A 32 11.03 4.39 13.21
N GLU A 33 10.49 3.23 12.86
CA GLU A 33 11.23 2.01 12.61
C GLU A 33 11.17 1.68 11.12
N HIS A 34 12.30 1.47 10.48
CA HIS A 34 12.36 0.97 9.11
C HIS A 34 12.56 -0.55 9.14
N VAL A 35 11.60 -1.30 8.63
CA VAL A 35 11.61 -2.76 8.51
C VAL A 35 11.80 -3.11 7.03
N MET A 36 12.90 -3.77 6.69
CA MET A 36 13.20 -4.16 5.31
C MET A 36 13.16 -5.67 5.14
N ILE A 37 12.36 -6.12 4.18
CA ILE A 37 12.22 -7.52 3.81
C ILE A 37 12.62 -7.66 2.34
N ASP A 38 13.72 -8.35 2.09
CA ASP A 38 14.22 -8.62 0.75
C ASP A 38 13.98 -10.09 0.36
N GLY A 39 13.45 -10.31 -0.83
CA GLY A 39 13.07 -11.63 -1.36
C GLY A 39 14.24 -12.44 -1.94
N GLY A 40 15.48 -12.14 -1.55
CA GLY A 40 16.68 -12.79 -2.07
C GLY A 40 17.18 -12.14 -3.37
N SER A 41 17.34 -10.83 -3.38
CA SER A 41 17.83 -10.05 -4.52
C SER A 41 19.25 -10.43 -4.94
N THR A 42 19.52 -10.34 -6.27
CA THR A 42 20.81 -10.68 -6.88
C THR A 42 21.37 -9.60 -7.81
N ASP A 43 20.74 -8.41 -7.86
CA ASP A 43 21.02 -7.32 -8.81
C ASP A 43 21.78 -6.12 -8.20
N GLY A 44 22.34 -6.24 -7.00
CA GLY A 44 22.97 -5.12 -6.28
C GLY A 44 22.05 -4.42 -5.27
N THR A 45 20.78 -4.83 -5.15
CA THR A 45 19.85 -4.30 -4.13
C THR A 45 20.42 -4.41 -2.73
N LEU A 46 21.04 -5.56 -2.40
CA LEU A 46 21.62 -5.81 -1.06
C LEU A 46 22.78 -4.89 -0.74
N ASP A 47 23.62 -4.55 -1.71
CA ASP A 47 24.76 -3.64 -1.51
C ASP A 47 24.26 -2.23 -1.15
N ILE A 48 23.19 -1.79 -1.82
CA ILE A 48 22.54 -0.51 -1.53
C ILE A 48 21.96 -0.54 -0.11
N ILE A 49 21.17 -1.57 0.24
CA ILE A 49 20.59 -1.71 1.57
C ILE A 49 21.68 -1.67 2.64
N ASN A 50 22.79 -2.38 2.45
CA ASN A 50 23.90 -2.43 3.38
C ASN A 50 24.57 -1.07 3.57
N THR A 51 24.62 -0.21 2.54
CA THR A 51 25.11 1.17 2.67
C THR A 51 24.29 2.01 3.68
N TYR A 52 23.03 1.68 3.84
CA TYR A 52 22.11 2.38 4.76
C TYR A 52 21.76 1.58 6.02
N ARG A 53 22.52 0.52 6.33
CA ARG A 53 22.18 -0.46 7.37
C ARG A 53 21.94 0.16 8.75
N ASP A 54 22.71 1.20 9.12
CA ASP A 54 22.62 1.88 10.43
C ASP A 54 21.28 2.59 10.69
N GLY A 55 20.50 2.85 9.64
CA GLY A 55 19.17 3.48 9.75
C GLY A 55 18.01 2.50 9.62
N ILE A 56 18.28 1.18 9.53
CA ILE A 56 17.30 0.13 9.34
C ILE A 56 17.14 -0.66 10.64
N GLY A 57 15.95 -0.60 11.24
CA GLY A 57 15.65 -1.25 12.51
C GLY A 57 15.61 -2.78 12.43
N TYR A 58 15.10 -3.31 11.31
CA TYR A 58 15.08 -4.75 11.02
C TYR A 58 15.35 -4.99 9.55
N PHE A 59 16.16 -6.00 9.24
CA PHE A 59 16.47 -6.41 7.87
C PHE A 59 16.65 -7.91 7.78
N ILE A 60 15.99 -8.52 6.81
CA ILE A 60 16.21 -9.90 6.38
C ILE A 60 16.21 -9.97 4.85
N SER A 61 17.09 -10.80 4.29
CA SER A 61 17.08 -11.18 2.88
C SER A 61 17.03 -12.70 2.78
N GLU A 62 15.94 -13.20 2.25
CA GLU A 62 15.69 -14.62 2.03
C GLU A 62 14.63 -14.81 0.94
N PRO A 63 14.61 -15.94 0.21
CA PRO A 63 13.57 -16.21 -0.76
C PRO A 63 12.16 -16.11 -0.15
N ASP A 64 11.24 -15.53 -0.89
CA ASP A 64 9.83 -15.44 -0.54
C ASP A 64 8.94 -16.12 -1.61
N SER A 65 7.66 -16.35 -1.25
CA SER A 65 6.65 -16.90 -2.17
C SER A 65 5.92 -15.81 -2.97
N GLY A 66 6.34 -14.56 -2.86
CA GLY A 66 5.78 -13.39 -3.54
C GLY A 66 5.56 -12.18 -2.62
N LEU A 67 5.14 -11.06 -3.22
CA LEU A 67 4.98 -9.76 -2.56
C LEU A 67 4.27 -9.84 -1.19
N TYR A 68 3.13 -10.53 -1.13
CA TYR A 68 2.32 -10.57 0.10
C TYR A 68 2.92 -11.46 1.18
N ASN A 69 3.74 -12.46 0.83
CA ASN A 69 4.54 -13.21 1.80
C ASN A 69 5.59 -12.29 2.43
N ALA A 70 6.31 -11.49 1.62
CA ALA A 70 7.27 -10.51 2.13
C ALA A 70 6.58 -9.46 3.02
N MET A 71 5.40 -8.94 2.61
CA MET A 71 4.62 -8.00 3.44
C MET A 71 4.19 -8.62 4.77
N ASN A 72 3.76 -9.89 4.79
CA ASN A 72 3.39 -10.60 6.02
C ASN A 72 4.59 -10.84 6.95
N LYS A 73 5.78 -11.17 6.40
CA LYS A 73 7.04 -11.19 7.17
C LYS A 73 7.29 -9.83 7.82
N GLY A 74 7.06 -8.73 7.07
CA GLY A 74 7.16 -7.37 7.57
C GLY A 74 6.17 -7.05 8.71
N ILE A 75 4.91 -7.50 8.62
CA ILE A 75 3.94 -7.36 9.72
C ILE A 75 4.46 -8.06 10.99
N THR A 76 5.01 -9.26 10.82
CA THR A 76 5.53 -10.05 11.95
C THR A 76 6.75 -9.40 12.58
N ALA A 77 7.67 -8.86 11.77
CA ALA A 77 8.92 -8.23 12.23
C ALA A 77 8.72 -6.83 12.82
N ALA A 78 7.68 -6.11 12.38
CA ALA A 78 7.39 -4.75 12.84
C ALA A 78 7.08 -4.73 14.34
N THR A 79 7.69 -3.79 15.06
CA THR A 79 7.48 -3.61 16.51
C THR A 79 6.67 -2.35 16.84
N GLY A 80 6.34 -1.54 15.84
CA GLY A 80 5.55 -0.31 16.01
C GLY A 80 4.06 -0.56 16.20
N ASP A 81 3.40 0.44 16.77
CA ASP A 81 1.96 0.46 17.01
C ASP A 81 1.16 0.66 15.71
N ILE A 82 1.78 1.37 14.77
CA ILE A 82 1.22 1.73 13.46
C ILE A 82 2.14 1.20 12.38
N LEU A 83 1.57 0.56 11.34
CA LEU A 83 2.27 0.04 10.18
C LEU A 83 1.93 0.83 8.92
N PHE A 84 2.94 1.02 8.07
CA PHE A 84 2.82 1.57 6.73
C PHE A 84 3.67 0.72 5.76
N PHE A 85 3.13 0.44 4.57
CA PHE A 85 3.84 -0.30 3.53
C PHE A 85 4.32 0.65 2.43
N LEU A 86 5.64 0.78 2.32
CA LEU A 86 6.32 1.54 1.27
C LEU A 86 7.08 0.55 0.38
N ASN A 87 6.61 0.32 -0.84
CA ASN A 87 7.31 -0.58 -1.75
C ASN A 87 8.67 0.02 -2.18
N ALA A 88 9.54 -0.82 -2.72
CA ALA A 88 10.90 -0.42 -3.10
C ALA A 88 10.97 0.68 -4.18
N ASP A 89 9.94 0.81 -5.01
CA ASP A 89 9.80 1.82 -6.08
C ASP A 89 8.97 3.05 -5.68
N ASP A 90 8.47 3.07 -4.43
CA ASP A 90 7.69 4.18 -3.86
C ASP A 90 8.56 5.06 -2.95
N ARG A 91 8.08 6.27 -2.65
CA ARG A 91 8.69 7.17 -1.66
C ARG A 91 7.66 8.04 -0.99
N PHE A 92 7.93 8.50 0.21
CA PHE A 92 7.12 9.56 0.82
C PHE A 92 7.16 10.85 0.01
N CYS A 93 6.08 11.63 0.04
CA CYS A 93 6.01 12.92 -0.66
C CYS A 93 7.00 13.93 -0.10
N ASP A 94 7.20 13.94 1.23
CA ASP A 94 8.17 14.77 1.93
C ASP A 94 8.51 14.20 3.33
N GLY A 95 9.36 14.93 4.08
CA GLY A 95 9.86 14.49 5.39
C GLY A 95 8.87 14.58 6.55
N ARG A 96 7.69 15.19 6.38
CA ARG A 96 6.72 15.42 7.47
C ARG A 96 5.53 14.48 7.48
N VAL A 97 5.41 13.63 6.47
CA VAL A 97 4.25 12.74 6.30
C VAL A 97 3.99 11.90 7.55
N VAL A 98 5.01 11.23 8.08
CA VAL A 98 4.85 10.34 9.23
C VAL A 98 4.52 11.13 10.50
N GLU A 99 5.16 12.28 10.73
CA GLU A 99 4.88 13.15 11.87
C GLU A 99 3.41 13.63 11.86
N GLU A 100 2.94 14.12 10.73
CA GLU A 100 1.59 14.64 10.58
C GLU A 100 0.54 13.53 10.76
N VAL A 101 0.75 12.33 10.20
CA VAL A 101 -0.14 11.18 10.39
C VAL A 101 -0.12 10.66 11.82
N ALA A 102 1.06 10.54 12.45
CA ALA A 102 1.17 10.15 13.85
C ALA A 102 0.45 11.14 14.78
N SER A 103 0.51 12.44 14.48
CA SER A 103 -0.27 13.45 15.19
C SER A 103 -1.78 13.20 15.11
N VAL A 104 -2.30 12.77 13.96
CA VAL A 104 -3.72 12.41 13.82
C VAL A 104 -4.10 11.25 14.75
N PHE A 105 -3.30 10.17 14.79
CA PHE A 105 -3.54 9.04 15.69
C PHE A 105 -3.47 9.45 17.17
N ASN A 106 -2.51 10.29 17.55
CA ASN A 106 -2.36 10.77 18.92
C ASN A 106 -3.58 11.61 19.39
N HIS A 107 -4.16 12.41 18.49
CA HIS A 107 -5.37 13.21 18.80
C HIS A 107 -6.67 12.41 18.73
N LYS A 108 -6.66 11.26 18.06
CA LYS A 108 -7.82 10.39 17.85
C LYS A 108 -7.43 8.93 18.14
N PRO A 109 -7.30 8.56 19.43
CA PRO A 109 -6.78 7.23 19.82
C PRO A 109 -7.68 6.06 19.38
N ASP A 110 -8.96 6.30 19.12
CA ASP A 110 -9.91 5.28 18.64
C ASP A 110 -9.80 4.98 17.14
N LEU A 111 -8.95 5.71 16.40
CA LEU A 111 -8.74 5.42 14.99
C LEU A 111 -7.93 4.14 14.81
N ASP A 112 -8.40 3.31 13.90
CA ASP A 112 -7.70 2.12 13.40
C ASP A 112 -6.82 2.46 12.19
N ILE A 113 -7.29 3.39 11.34
CA ILE A 113 -6.70 3.68 10.02
C ILE A 113 -6.70 5.18 9.73
N VAL A 114 -5.57 5.67 9.19
CA VAL A 114 -5.48 6.97 8.52
C VAL A 114 -5.00 6.74 7.10
N TYR A 115 -5.66 7.35 6.11
CA TYR A 115 -5.22 7.28 4.73
C TYR A 115 -5.33 8.65 4.05
N GLY A 116 -4.55 8.84 3.00
CA GLY A 116 -4.52 10.10 2.26
C GLY A 116 -4.47 9.91 0.75
N ASN A 117 -3.89 10.87 0.05
CA ASN A 117 -3.79 10.91 -1.40
C ASN A 117 -2.48 10.27 -1.90
N VAL A 118 -2.45 9.93 -3.18
CA VAL A 118 -1.27 9.39 -3.86
C VAL A 118 -0.88 10.32 -5.02
N ILE A 119 0.42 10.41 -5.27
CA ILE A 119 0.97 11.00 -6.48
C ILE A 119 1.57 9.88 -7.33
N TRP A 120 1.10 9.75 -8.57
CA TRP A 120 1.65 8.82 -9.54
C TRP A 120 2.80 9.48 -10.30
N ASN A 121 3.96 8.84 -10.33
CA ASN A 121 5.05 9.21 -11.22
C ASN A 121 4.97 8.38 -12.51
N ILE A 122 4.37 8.93 -13.54
CA ILE A 122 4.19 8.26 -14.84
C ILE A 122 5.21 8.84 -15.82
N SER A 123 6.33 8.17 -16.01
CA SER A 123 7.42 8.61 -16.90
C SER A 123 7.86 10.06 -16.62
N GLY A 124 8.05 10.39 -15.33
CA GLY A 124 8.45 11.73 -14.87
C GLY A 124 7.31 12.73 -14.69
N LYS A 125 6.10 12.42 -15.13
CA LYS A 125 4.91 13.27 -14.92
C LYS A 125 4.22 12.91 -13.60
N MET A 126 4.15 13.89 -12.69
CA MET A 126 3.46 13.75 -11.40
C MET A 126 1.96 14.01 -11.55
N ILE A 127 1.14 13.02 -11.19
CA ILE A 127 -0.33 13.11 -11.27
C ILE A 127 -0.91 12.78 -9.89
N GLN A 128 -1.49 13.80 -9.23
CA GLN A 128 -2.18 13.60 -7.96
C GLN A 128 -3.50 12.85 -8.16
N THR A 129 -3.79 11.90 -7.30
CA THR A 129 -5.09 11.25 -7.18
C THR A 129 -5.61 11.38 -5.76
N LYS A 130 -6.66 12.16 -5.59
CA LYS A 130 -7.36 12.27 -4.30
C LYS A 130 -8.24 11.05 -4.06
N GLN A 131 -8.23 10.59 -2.83
CA GLN A 131 -9.10 9.53 -2.38
C GLN A 131 -10.39 10.10 -1.76
N PRO A 132 -11.50 9.34 -1.76
CA PRO A 132 -12.75 9.83 -1.18
C PRO A 132 -12.65 9.90 0.35
N PRO A 133 -13.22 10.93 1.00
CA PRO A 133 -13.23 11.04 2.46
C PRO A 133 -14.13 9.99 3.13
N THR A 134 -15.03 9.38 2.36
CA THR A 134 -15.93 8.32 2.84
C THR A 134 -15.80 7.10 1.95
N ILE A 135 -15.47 5.96 2.54
CA ILE A 135 -15.36 4.70 1.84
C ILE A 135 -16.70 4.00 1.85
N THR A 136 -17.33 3.96 0.68
CA THR A 136 -18.62 3.29 0.50
C THR A 136 -18.44 1.90 -0.11
N ARG A 137 -19.43 1.03 0.09
CA ARG A 137 -19.49 -0.28 -0.55
C ARG A 137 -19.42 -0.17 -2.10
N GLU A 138 -20.07 0.84 -2.67
CA GLU A 138 -20.03 1.11 -4.12
C GLU A 138 -18.63 1.52 -4.59
N PHE A 139 -17.92 2.36 -3.80
CA PHE A 139 -16.54 2.72 -4.10
C PHE A 139 -15.66 1.48 -4.16
N LEU A 140 -15.69 0.64 -3.13
CA LEU A 140 -14.87 -0.57 -3.05
C LEU A 140 -15.25 -1.64 -4.08
N ALA A 141 -16.50 -1.69 -4.53
CA ALA A 141 -16.89 -2.59 -5.64
C ALA A 141 -16.26 -2.17 -6.98
N SER A 142 -16.01 -0.88 -7.19
CA SER A 142 -15.48 -0.33 -8.45
C SER A 142 -14.00 0.05 -8.40
N ARG A 143 -13.46 0.35 -7.22
CA ARG A 143 -12.09 0.87 -6.96
C ARG A 143 -11.50 0.25 -5.71
N THR A 144 -10.34 0.72 -5.29
CA THR A 144 -9.71 0.40 -4.00
C THR A 144 -9.16 1.66 -3.34
N VAL A 145 -8.92 1.61 -2.04
CA VAL A 145 -8.02 2.53 -1.36
C VAL A 145 -6.60 2.07 -1.68
N PHE A 146 -5.72 3.01 -2.06
CA PHE A 146 -4.34 2.66 -2.41
C PHE A 146 -3.55 2.34 -1.14
N HIS A 147 -3.03 1.11 -1.02
CA HIS A 147 -2.32 0.67 0.17
C HIS A 147 -1.09 1.54 0.48
N GLN A 148 -0.46 2.12 -0.53
CA GLN A 148 0.66 3.04 -0.42
C GLN A 148 0.31 4.38 0.26
N THR A 149 -0.94 4.57 0.67
CA THR A 149 -1.37 5.77 1.41
C THR A 149 -1.96 5.44 2.78
N VAL A 150 -1.94 4.17 3.18
CA VAL A 150 -2.67 3.66 4.36
C VAL A 150 -1.71 3.42 5.51
N PHE A 151 -1.92 4.14 6.60
CA PHE A 151 -1.37 3.85 7.92
C PHE A 151 -2.45 3.12 8.72
N ALA A 152 -2.11 1.98 9.30
CA ALA A 152 -3.05 1.20 10.09
C ALA A 152 -2.41 0.70 11.39
N ARG A 153 -3.18 0.65 12.48
CA ARG A 153 -2.71 0.03 13.72
C ARG A 153 -2.33 -1.42 13.48
N LYS A 154 -1.25 -1.87 14.10
CA LYS A 154 -0.77 -3.26 14.01
C LYS A 154 -1.87 -4.27 14.34
N GLY A 155 -2.68 -3.99 15.38
CA GLY A 155 -3.81 -4.82 15.78
C GLY A 155 -4.87 -5.03 14.69
N VAL A 156 -4.96 -4.15 13.69
CA VAL A 156 -5.85 -4.36 12.53
C VAL A 156 -5.35 -5.54 11.68
N PHE A 157 -4.05 -5.63 11.43
CA PHE A 157 -3.45 -6.75 10.70
C PHE A 157 -3.57 -8.06 11.47
N GLU A 158 -3.36 -8.03 12.77
CA GLU A 158 -3.53 -9.20 13.66
C GLU A 158 -4.97 -9.73 13.62
N ALA A 159 -5.96 -8.84 13.70
CA ALA A 159 -7.38 -9.20 13.67
C ALA A 159 -7.86 -9.68 12.29
N THR A 160 -7.26 -9.17 11.19
CA THR A 160 -7.65 -9.54 9.81
C THR A 160 -6.86 -10.70 9.25
N GLY A 161 -5.76 -11.12 9.90
CA GLY A 161 -4.86 -12.18 9.45
C GLY A 161 -3.88 -11.74 8.37
N GLY A 162 -3.61 -10.43 8.23
CA GLY A 162 -2.67 -9.90 7.24
C GLY A 162 -3.16 -10.03 5.79
N PHE A 163 -2.21 -10.12 4.86
CA PHE A 163 -2.48 -10.27 3.43
C PHE A 163 -2.58 -11.75 3.03
N SER A 164 -3.54 -12.08 2.17
CA SER A 164 -3.70 -13.45 1.64
C SER A 164 -2.60 -13.76 0.63
N GLU A 165 -1.80 -14.78 0.88
CA GLU A 165 -0.76 -15.24 -0.04
C GLU A 165 -1.33 -16.08 -1.22
N HIS A 166 -2.64 -16.35 -1.19
CA HIS A 166 -3.34 -17.00 -2.30
C HIS A 166 -3.40 -16.10 -3.54
N TYR A 167 -3.48 -14.79 -3.36
CA TYR A 167 -3.53 -13.81 -4.45
C TYR A 167 -2.14 -13.24 -4.72
N LYS A 168 -1.82 -13.04 -6.00
CA LYS A 168 -0.53 -12.48 -6.43
C LYS A 168 -0.56 -10.95 -6.56
N VAL A 169 -1.75 -10.35 -6.80
CA VAL A 169 -1.89 -8.94 -7.15
C VAL A 169 -2.93 -8.21 -6.33
N VAL A 170 -4.00 -8.87 -5.86
CA VAL A 170 -5.18 -8.19 -5.29
C VAL A 170 -5.39 -8.45 -3.81
N SER A 171 -4.38 -8.92 -3.08
CA SER A 171 -4.53 -9.20 -1.66
C SER A 171 -4.68 -7.92 -0.82
N ASP A 172 -4.06 -6.82 -1.24
CA ASP A 172 -4.29 -5.49 -0.66
C ASP A 172 -5.77 -5.07 -0.82
N TYR A 173 -6.35 -5.28 -2.01
CA TYR A 173 -7.77 -5.04 -2.23
C TYR A 173 -8.65 -5.94 -1.34
N GLU A 174 -8.35 -7.24 -1.21
CA GLU A 174 -9.06 -8.13 -0.28
C GLU A 174 -8.98 -7.62 1.15
N TRP A 175 -7.80 -7.19 1.59
CA TRP A 175 -7.59 -6.64 2.91
C TRP A 175 -8.43 -5.36 3.12
N MET A 176 -8.48 -4.45 2.15
CA MET A 176 -9.34 -3.26 2.22
C MET A 176 -10.82 -3.61 2.37
N LEU A 177 -11.30 -4.67 1.68
CA LEU A 177 -12.68 -5.13 1.85
C LEU A 177 -12.93 -5.69 3.25
N LYS A 178 -11.98 -6.45 3.82
CA LYS A 178 -12.07 -6.93 5.21
C LYS A 178 -12.19 -5.74 6.18
N VAL A 179 -11.30 -4.78 6.07
CA VAL A 179 -11.19 -3.65 7.01
C VAL A 179 -12.41 -2.74 6.94
N PHE A 180 -12.79 -2.31 5.74
CA PHE A 180 -13.82 -1.28 5.57
C PHE A 180 -15.25 -1.83 5.51
N LEU A 181 -15.47 -3.05 4.99
CA LEU A 181 -16.81 -3.60 4.83
C LEU A 181 -17.18 -4.64 5.87
N ARG A 182 -16.28 -5.61 6.14
CA ARG A 182 -16.55 -6.69 7.08
C ARG A 182 -16.43 -6.20 8.52
N ASP A 183 -15.28 -5.61 8.88
CA ASP A 183 -14.92 -5.28 10.26
C ASP A 183 -15.31 -3.84 10.62
N ARG A 184 -15.58 -2.99 9.62
CA ARG A 184 -16.01 -1.60 9.77
C ARG A 184 -15.12 -0.81 10.72
N ARG A 185 -13.78 -0.91 10.50
CA ARG A 185 -12.77 -0.24 11.31
C ARG A 185 -12.93 1.27 11.28
N ASN A 186 -12.58 1.95 12.36
CA ASN A 186 -12.60 3.39 12.46
C ASN A 186 -11.48 3.97 11.59
N TYR A 187 -11.82 4.85 10.67
CA TYR A 187 -10.84 5.43 9.77
C TYR A 187 -11.01 6.95 9.65
N PHE A 188 -9.93 7.60 9.24
CA PHE A 188 -9.89 9.02 8.95
C PHE A 188 -9.20 9.26 7.60
N TYR A 189 -9.87 10.01 6.73
CA TYR A 189 -9.25 10.53 5.52
C TYR A 189 -8.52 11.83 5.86
N TYR A 190 -7.22 11.84 5.63
CA TYR A 190 -6.39 13.02 5.78
C TYR A 190 -6.10 13.57 4.37
N ASP A 191 -6.63 14.77 4.02
CA ASP A 191 -6.42 15.37 2.68
C ASP A 191 -4.96 15.82 2.51
N ARG A 192 -4.08 14.84 2.43
CA ARG A 192 -2.64 14.94 2.39
C ARG A 192 -2.08 13.97 1.34
N ASP A 193 -1.13 14.44 0.53
CA ASP A 193 -0.34 13.56 -0.33
C ASP A 193 0.64 12.77 0.54
N ILE A 194 0.51 11.45 0.54
CA ILE A 194 1.28 10.55 1.40
C ILE A 194 2.52 10.04 0.65
N ALA A 195 2.31 9.42 -0.50
CA ALA A 195 3.37 8.76 -1.25
C ALA A 195 3.38 9.15 -2.71
N VAL A 196 4.57 9.17 -3.29
CA VAL A 196 4.80 9.15 -4.74
C VAL A 196 5.06 7.72 -5.14
N VAL A 197 4.22 7.19 -6.03
CA VAL A 197 4.22 5.79 -6.47
C VAL A 197 4.81 5.68 -7.85
N GLY A 198 5.80 4.80 -8.01
CA GLY A 198 6.39 4.43 -9.28
C GLY A 198 5.43 3.61 -10.14
N THR A 199 5.59 3.69 -11.45
CA THR A 199 4.79 2.88 -12.39
C THR A 199 5.63 1.84 -13.11
N GLU A 200 6.90 1.70 -12.76
CA GLU A 200 7.86 0.80 -13.40
C GLU A 200 8.04 -0.54 -12.65
N GLY A 201 7.37 -0.68 -11.50
CA GLY A 201 7.38 -1.90 -10.69
C GLY A 201 6.71 -3.10 -11.39
N ARG A 202 7.02 -4.32 -10.90
CA ARG A 202 6.66 -5.62 -11.49
C ARG A 202 5.17 -6.00 -11.46
N SER A 203 4.22 -5.09 -11.36
CA SER A 203 2.79 -5.40 -11.42
C SER A 203 2.27 -5.83 -12.80
N ASN A 204 3.13 -6.31 -13.69
CA ASN A 204 2.79 -6.90 -14.99
C ASN A 204 2.17 -8.31 -14.87
N VAL A 205 1.25 -8.53 -13.92
CA VAL A 205 0.61 -9.84 -13.78
C VAL A 205 -0.70 -9.87 -14.58
N THR A 206 -0.75 -10.78 -15.54
CA THR A 206 -1.79 -10.91 -16.55
C THR A 206 -3.17 -11.39 -16.06
N ASN A 207 -3.38 -11.64 -14.77
CA ASN A 207 -4.62 -12.28 -14.26
C ASN A 207 -5.33 -11.55 -13.11
N TRP A 208 -4.99 -10.28 -12.83
CA TRP A 208 -5.61 -9.52 -11.72
C TRP A 208 -7.13 -9.43 -11.80
N GLU A 209 -7.73 -9.39 -13.01
CA GLU A 209 -9.19 -9.35 -13.15
C GLU A 209 -9.86 -10.62 -12.62
N LYS A 210 -9.24 -11.78 -12.82
CA LYS A 210 -9.76 -13.06 -12.29
C LYS A 210 -9.68 -13.10 -10.77
N GLU A 211 -8.53 -12.73 -10.21
CA GLU A 211 -8.34 -12.64 -8.76
C GLU A 211 -9.33 -11.65 -8.15
N ARG A 212 -9.49 -10.45 -8.76
CA ARG A 212 -10.43 -9.45 -8.28
C ARG A 212 -11.89 -9.97 -8.28
N ILE A 213 -12.30 -10.68 -9.32
CA ILE A 213 -13.64 -11.29 -9.38
C ILE A 213 -13.79 -12.32 -8.27
N ASP A 214 -12.78 -13.12 -8.00
CA ASP A 214 -12.80 -14.10 -6.93
C ASP A 214 -12.94 -13.42 -5.55
N VAL A 215 -12.15 -12.39 -5.28
CA VAL A 215 -12.29 -11.56 -4.08
C VAL A 215 -13.69 -10.94 -4.00
N MET A 216 -14.19 -10.35 -5.09
CA MET A 216 -15.52 -9.73 -5.11
C MET A 216 -16.63 -10.74 -4.76
N LYS A 217 -16.55 -11.98 -5.24
CA LYS A 217 -17.53 -13.04 -4.91
C LYS A 217 -17.61 -13.37 -3.42
N LYS A 218 -16.53 -13.15 -2.67
CA LYS A 218 -16.51 -13.37 -1.22
C LYS A 218 -17.17 -12.25 -0.42
N HIS A 219 -17.23 -11.03 -0.99
CA HIS A 219 -17.65 -9.83 -0.27
C HIS A 219 -18.92 -9.15 -0.82
N PHE A 220 -19.30 -9.46 -2.06
CA PHE A 220 -20.45 -8.87 -2.74
C PHE A 220 -21.40 -9.95 -3.25
N VAL A 221 -22.70 -9.65 -3.22
CA VAL A 221 -23.71 -10.54 -3.82
C VAL A 221 -23.75 -10.36 -5.35
N PHE A 222 -24.25 -11.39 -6.05
CA PHE A 222 -24.17 -11.48 -7.51
C PHE A 222 -24.71 -10.25 -8.25
N HIS A 223 -25.85 -9.70 -7.82
CA HIS A 223 -26.45 -8.54 -8.47
C HIS A 223 -25.63 -7.26 -8.31
N GLU A 224 -24.90 -7.10 -7.18
CA GLU A 224 -23.96 -6.00 -6.98
C GLU A 224 -22.77 -6.11 -7.93
N ILE A 225 -22.20 -7.30 -8.06
CA ILE A 225 -21.11 -7.56 -9.01
C ILE A 225 -21.52 -7.19 -10.43
N LEU A 226 -22.72 -7.60 -10.85
CA LEU A 226 -23.27 -7.23 -12.17
C LEU A 226 -23.48 -5.72 -12.31
N LYS A 227 -24.07 -5.07 -11.30
CA LYS A 227 -24.31 -3.62 -11.29
C LYS A 227 -23.02 -2.85 -11.47
N TYR A 228 -22.00 -3.16 -10.68
CA TYR A 228 -20.73 -2.44 -10.68
C TYR A 228 -19.85 -2.79 -11.89
N ARG A 229 -20.01 -3.95 -12.49
CA ARG A 229 -19.30 -4.37 -13.70
C ARG A 229 -19.94 -3.82 -14.98
N ILE A 230 -21.27 -3.63 -15.03
CA ILE A 230 -22.01 -3.25 -16.24
C ILE A 230 -22.22 -1.74 -16.34
N LEU A 231 -22.53 -1.03 -15.26
CA LEU A 231 -22.79 0.41 -15.26
C LEU A 231 -21.61 1.27 -15.75
N PRO A 232 -20.35 0.98 -15.42
CA PRO A 232 -19.22 1.71 -15.99
C PRO A 232 -19.10 1.61 -17.51
N LYS A 233 -19.73 0.63 -18.17
CA LYS A 233 -19.70 0.49 -19.64
C LYS A 233 -20.41 1.63 -20.39
N LYS A 234 -21.35 2.33 -19.78
CA LYS A 234 -22.09 3.44 -20.43
C LYS A 234 -21.34 4.80 -20.43
N LYS A 235 -20.28 4.99 -19.62
CA LYS A 235 -19.44 6.19 -19.65
C LYS A 235 -18.07 5.89 -20.27
N LYS A 236 -18.07 5.55 -21.57
CA LYS A 236 -16.88 5.11 -22.33
C LYS A 236 -15.68 6.08 -22.30
N SER A 237 -15.89 7.39 -22.18
CA SER A 237 -14.81 8.39 -22.21
C SER A 237 -14.00 8.44 -20.91
N VAL A 238 -14.68 8.45 -19.76
CA VAL A 238 -14.04 8.47 -18.44
C VAL A 238 -13.36 7.13 -18.15
N ARG A 239 -14.00 6.02 -18.56
CA ARG A 239 -13.43 4.68 -18.45
C ARG A 239 -12.16 4.50 -19.28
N ARG A 240 -12.08 5.07 -20.51
CA ARG A 240 -10.84 5.01 -21.32
C ARG A 240 -9.68 5.77 -20.68
N ALA A 241 -9.93 6.92 -20.06
CA ALA A 241 -8.91 7.67 -19.34
C ALA A 241 -8.48 6.94 -18.06
N MET A 242 -9.43 6.43 -17.27
CA MET A 242 -9.13 5.69 -16.04
C MET A 242 -8.55 4.30 -16.31
N ASN A 243 -9.00 3.59 -17.36
CA ASN A 243 -8.37 2.33 -17.77
C ASN A 243 -6.97 2.56 -18.34
N ARG A 244 -6.69 3.70 -18.99
CA ARG A 244 -5.31 4.06 -19.40
C ARG A 244 -4.43 4.35 -18.20
N LEU A 245 -4.93 5.04 -17.18
CA LEU A 245 -4.23 5.28 -15.93
C LEU A 245 -4.07 3.98 -15.12
N TYR A 246 -5.10 3.13 -15.08
CA TYR A 246 -5.08 1.85 -14.39
C TYR A 246 -4.26 0.78 -15.14
N VAL A 247 -4.27 0.77 -16.47
CA VAL A 247 -3.43 -0.10 -17.33
C VAL A 247 -2.00 0.44 -17.42
N ALA A 248 -1.78 1.74 -17.32
CA ALA A 248 -0.44 2.31 -17.15
C ALA A 248 0.12 2.02 -15.74
N TRP A 249 -0.73 1.88 -14.74
CA TRP A 249 -0.37 1.43 -13.40
C TRP A 249 -0.02 -0.08 -13.33
N MET A 250 -0.48 -0.86 -14.32
CA MET A 250 -0.24 -2.30 -14.42
C MET A 250 0.80 -2.68 -15.48
N ARG A 251 1.37 -1.73 -16.19
CA ARG A 251 2.52 -1.88 -17.07
C ARG A 251 3.77 -1.34 -16.38
#